data_7e52e991a1041432020681852dd81c15
#
_entry.id   7e52e991a1041432020681852dd81c15
#
_cell.length_a   1.000
_cell.length_b   1.000
_cell.length_c   1.000
_cell.angle_alpha   90.00
_cell.angle_beta   90.00
_cell.angle_gamma   90.00
#
_symmetry.space_group_name_H-M   'P 1'
#
loop_
_entity.id
_entity.type
_entity.pdbx_description
1 polymer ?
#
loop_
_entity_poly.entity_id
_entity_poly.type
_entity_poly.pdbx_seq_one_letter_code
_entity_poly.pdbx_strand_id
1 'polypeptide(L)'
;NMTEFANYTTQGMPGGYSSRGGSVIHAADPSLSPSGSSTGSAVAVAAGIVPAAVGTDTSFSIIACAQDNGICGLKPPVGTLSSDGIIPIAKTLDSAGAMASNFSDTLRLYSAMREEPLPELQAADIATLRIAVNTANRKMVSPGQNKFRRRAVRQLKRNGARISKIEQMPTPFQGVIMKYEFKAHLEEYLR
;
A
#
# COMPACT_ATOMS: atom_id res chain seq x y z
N ASN A 1 -6.71 4.16 -12.97
CA ASN A 1 -5.76 3.63 -13.96
C ASN A 1 -4.56 3.03 -13.27
N MET A 2 -4.26 1.79 -13.57
CA MET A 2 -2.99 1.17 -13.19
C MET A 2 -1.86 1.89 -13.93
N THR A 3 -1.05 2.63 -13.20
CA THR A 3 0.02 3.42 -13.80
C THR A 3 1.23 2.58 -14.19
N GLU A 4 1.48 1.48 -13.50
CA GLU A 4 2.70 0.69 -13.68
C GLU A 4 2.50 -0.66 -14.35
N PHE A 5 1.35 -0.88 -14.97
CA PHE A 5 1.13 -2.12 -15.71
C PHE A 5 2.17 -2.31 -16.82
N ALA A 6 2.48 -1.25 -17.55
CA ALA A 6 3.55 -1.27 -18.56
C ALA A 6 4.95 -1.37 -17.93
N ASN A 7 5.15 -0.83 -16.73
CA ASN A 7 6.44 -0.87 -16.03
C ASN A 7 6.81 -2.25 -15.53
N TYR A 8 5.83 -3.12 -15.27
CA TYR A 8 6.10 -4.49 -14.89
C TYR A 8 6.92 -5.22 -15.94
N THR A 9 6.71 -4.90 -17.20
CA THR A 9 7.41 -5.49 -18.34
C THR A 9 8.66 -4.71 -18.75
N THR A 10 8.86 -3.49 -18.25
CA THR A 10 9.96 -2.61 -18.64
C THR A 10 10.80 -2.22 -17.45
N GLN A 11 11.98 -2.80 -17.34
CA GLN A 11 12.89 -2.55 -16.24
C GLN A 11 13.39 -1.10 -16.25
N GLY A 12 13.40 -0.44 -15.08
CA GLY A 12 13.94 0.92 -14.93
C GLY A 12 12.96 2.06 -15.20
N MET A 13 11.69 1.79 -15.43
CA MET A 13 10.68 2.84 -15.51
C MET A 13 10.43 3.48 -14.14
N PRO A 14 10.23 4.81 -14.06
CA PRO A 14 9.93 5.47 -12.80
C PRO A 14 8.55 5.08 -12.27
N GLY A 15 8.40 5.05 -10.96
CA GLY A 15 7.11 4.86 -10.31
C GLY A 15 6.09 5.92 -10.76
N GLY A 16 4.85 5.51 -10.97
CA GLY A 16 3.78 6.41 -11.38
C GLY A 16 3.67 6.67 -12.89
N TYR A 17 4.47 6.02 -13.70
CA TYR A 17 4.36 6.14 -15.17
C TYR A 17 3.23 5.26 -15.71
N SER A 18 2.50 5.76 -16.70
CA SER A 18 1.60 4.98 -17.54
C SER A 18 1.86 5.25 -19.02
N SER A 19 1.74 4.22 -19.86
CA SER A 19 1.91 4.35 -21.31
C SER A 19 0.86 5.26 -21.95
N ARG A 20 -0.29 5.45 -21.30
CA ARG A 20 -1.39 6.29 -21.80
C ARG A 20 -1.30 7.75 -21.34
N GLY A 21 -0.93 7.98 -20.08
CA GLY A 21 -1.01 9.30 -19.44
C GLY A 21 0.36 9.90 -19.07
N GLY A 22 1.45 9.18 -19.33
CA GLY A 22 2.77 9.61 -18.86
C GLY A 22 2.95 9.46 -17.36
N SER A 23 3.80 10.28 -16.77
CA SER A 23 4.11 10.24 -15.33
C SER A 23 3.10 11.03 -14.51
N VAL A 24 2.61 10.42 -13.45
CA VAL A 24 1.83 11.10 -12.41
C VAL A 24 2.79 11.89 -11.52
N ILE A 25 2.47 13.14 -11.25
CA ILE A 25 3.27 14.03 -10.41
C ILE A 25 2.79 13.91 -8.97
N HIS A 26 3.72 13.87 -8.01
CA HIS A 26 3.43 13.84 -6.58
C HIS A 26 2.65 15.10 -6.15
N ALA A 27 1.55 14.94 -5.39
CA ALA A 27 0.60 16.02 -5.09
C ALA A 27 1.21 17.22 -4.34
N ALA A 28 2.16 16.96 -3.43
CA ALA A 28 2.74 18.01 -2.58
C ALA A 28 4.09 18.54 -3.08
N ASP A 29 4.88 17.71 -3.77
CA ASP A 29 6.23 18.08 -4.22
C ASP A 29 6.59 17.35 -5.52
N PRO A 30 6.66 18.04 -6.66
CA PRO A 30 6.97 17.43 -7.95
C PRO A 30 8.34 16.75 -8.04
N SER A 31 9.25 17.01 -7.10
CA SER A 31 10.57 16.37 -7.05
C SER A 31 10.55 14.99 -6.39
N LEU A 32 9.45 14.65 -5.71
CA LEU A 32 9.29 13.37 -5.04
C LEU A 32 8.61 12.34 -5.94
N SER A 33 8.98 11.08 -5.76
CA SER A 33 8.27 9.98 -6.41
C SER A 33 6.92 9.76 -5.71
N PRO A 34 5.81 9.68 -6.44
CA PRO A 34 4.51 9.29 -5.86
C PRO A 34 4.39 7.78 -5.64
N SER A 35 5.45 7.03 -5.90
CA SER A 35 5.47 5.55 -5.85
C SER A 35 4.47 4.91 -6.82
N GLY A 36 4.26 3.60 -6.74
CA GLY A 36 3.35 2.84 -7.61
C GLY A 36 3.05 1.43 -7.07
N SER A 37 2.09 0.78 -7.72
CA SER A 37 1.34 1.03 -8.95
C SER A 37 0.00 1.75 -8.73
N SER A 38 -0.50 1.90 -7.50
CA SER A 38 -1.74 2.65 -7.18
C SER A 38 -1.52 4.16 -7.15
N THR A 39 -0.65 4.69 -7.98
CA THR A 39 -0.21 6.09 -7.98
C THR A 39 -1.36 7.05 -8.20
N GLY A 40 -2.17 6.82 -9.24
CA GLY A 40 -3.30 7.69 -9.57
C GLY A 40 -4.30 7.79 -8.42
N SER A 41 -4.61 6.66 -7.78
CA SER A 41 -5.48 6.61 -6.60
C SER A 41 -4.90 7.40 -5.43
N ALA A 42 -3.62 7.20 -5.12
CA ALA A 42 -2.96 7.88 -4.01
C ALA A 42 -2.88 9.39 -4.22
N VAL A 43 -2.46 9.81 -5.41
CA VAL A 43 -2.32 11.24 -5.74
C VAL A 43 -3.68 11.93 -5.77
N ALA A 44 -4.73 11.29 -6.31
CA ALA A 44 -6.08 11.86 -6.32
C ALA A 44 -6.61 12.12 -4.90
N VAL A 45 -6.35 11.20 -3.96
CA VAL A 45 -6.69 11.38 -2.54
C VAL A 45 -5.82 12.46 -1.89
N ALA A 46 -4.51 12.41 -2.09
CA ALA A 46 -3.56 13.37 -1.51
C ALA A 46 -3.80 14.81 -1.99
N ALA A 47 -4.20 14.97 -3.25
CA ALA A 47 -4.56 16.26 -3.83
C ALA A 47 -5.99 16.73 -3.46
N GLY A 48 -6.75 15.95 -2.71
CA GLY A 48 -8.13 16.27 -2.34
C GLY A 48 -9.14 16.22 -3.49
N ILE A 49 -8.80 15.57 -4.60
CA ILE A 49 -9.71 15.41 -5.76
C ILE A 49 -10.86 14.46 -5.42
N VAL A 50 -10.56 13.41 -4.66
CA VAL A 50 -11.54 12.46 -4.15
C VAL A 50 -11.29 12.17 -2.67
N PRO A 51 -12.33 11.89 -1.87
CA PRO A 51 -12.16 11.58 -0.44
C PRO A 51 -11.49 10.22 -0.18
N ALA A 52 -11.72 9.27 -1.08
CA ALA A 52 -11.17 7.92 -1.01
C ALA A 52 -11.05 7.30 -2.41
N ALA A 53 -10.18 6.32 -2.56
CA ALA A 53 -9.95 5.61 -3.82
C ALA A 53 -9.59 4.14 -3.56
N VAL A 54 -9.88 3.29 -4.54
CA VAL A 54 -9.44 1.89 -4.53
C VAL A 54 -8.05 1.80 -5.12
N GLY A 55 -7.19 1.01 -4.48
CA GLY A 55 -5.89 0.61 -4.99
C GLY A 55 -5.77 -0.90 -5.12
N THR A 56 -4.71 -1.37 -5.76
CA THR A 56 -4.34 -2.78 -5.84
C THR A 56 -2.90 -2.98 -5.35
N ASP A 57 -2.60 -4.12 -4.79
CA ASP A 57 -1.30 -4.40 -4.20
C ASP A 57 -0.92 -5.87 -4.40
N THR A 58 0.15 -6.08 -5.12
CA THR A 58 0.77 -7.40 -5.29
C THR A 58 1.95 -7.60 -4.35
N SER A 59 2.64 -6.49 -4.00
CA SER A 59 3.79 -6.52 -3.09
C SER A 59 3.77 -5.36 -2.09
N PHE A 60 3.59 -4.13 -2.57
CA PHE A 60 3.58 -2.91 -1.76
C PHE A 60 2.84 -1.73 -2.43
N SER A 61 2.09 -1.99 -3.51
CA SER A 61 1.54 -0.94 -4.38
C SER A 61 0.44 -0.07 -3.75
N ILE A 62 -0.24 -0.50 -2.69
CA ILE A 62 -1.09 0.35 -1.85
C ILE A 62 -0.25 1.04 -0.79
N ILE A 63 0.54 0.26 -0.06
CA ILE A 63 1.23 0.74 1.15
C ILE A 63 2.32 1.76 0.81
N ALA A 64 3.14 1.51 -0.22
CA ALA A 64 4.16 2.47 -0.64
C ALA A 64 3.53 3.77 -1.17
N CYS A 65 2.49 3.67 -2.01
CA CYS A 65 1.79 4.84 -2.52
C CYS A 65 1.14 5.66 -1.40
N ALA A 66 0.50 5.01 -0.42
CA ALA A 66 -0.08 5.70 0.72
C ALA A 66 0.99 6.39 1.57
N GLN A 67 2.10 5.71 1.85
CA GLN A 67 3.21 6.25 2.62
C GLN A 67 3.83 7.47 1.94
N ASP A 68 4.13 7.37 0.65
CA ASP A 68 4.86 8.44 -0.06
C ASP A 68 3.97 9.65 -0.32
N ASN A 69 2.66 9.48 -0.47
CA ASN A 69 1.70 10.58 -0.63
C ASN A 69 1.07 11.06 0.69
N GLY A 70 1.48 10.53 1.84
CA GLY A 70 1.03 11.01 3.16
C GLY A 70 -0.45 10.73 3.47
N ILE A 71 -1.00 9.67 2.94
CA ILE A 71 -2.39 9.23 3.16
C ILE A 71 -2.44 7.89 3.90
N CYS A 72 -3.64 7.41 4.23
CA CYS A 72 -3.86 6.08 4.78
C CYS A 72 -4.13 5.07 3.66
N GLY A 73 -3.53 3.88 3.79
CA GLY A 73 -3.77 2.75 2.89
C GLY A 73 -4.00 1.46 3.68
N LEU A 74 -4.97 0.67 3.24
CA LEU A 74 -5.30 -0.63 3.81
C LEU A 74 -5.16 -1.69 2.73
N LYS A 75 -4.22 -2.61 2.92
CA LYS A 75 -4.07 -3.84 2.13
C LYS A 75 -4.61 -5.01 2.95
N PRO A 76 -5.77 -5.57 2.62
CA PRO A 76 -6.26 -6.77 3.28
C PRO A 76 -5.48 -8.02 2.82
N PRO A 77 -5.65 -9.16 3.49
CA PRO A 77 -5.16 -10.44 3.01
C PRO A 77 -5.70 -10.74 1.60
N VAL A 78 -4.92 -11.50 0.82
CA VAL A 78 -5.35 -12.00 -0.49
C VAL A 78 -6.63 -12.82 -0.34
N GLY A 79 -7.58 -12.66 -1.26
CA GLY A 79 -8.87 -13.36 -1.24
C GLY A 79 -9.91 -12.76 -0.30
N THR A 80 -9.60 -11.69 0.45
CA THR A 80 -10.61 -11.01 1.29
C THR A 80 -11.61 -10.21 0.45
N LEU A 81 -11.14 -9.65 -0.64
CA LEU A 81 -11.96 -8.94 -1.64
C LEU A 81 -11.88 -9.67 -2.97
N SER A 82 -12.95 -9.62 -3.78
CA SER A 82 -12.92 -10.13 -5.14
C SER A 82 -11.86 -9.39 -5.96
N SER A 83 -11.19 -10.12 -6.82
CA SER A 83 -10.28 -9.60 -7.84
C SER A 83 -10.90 -9.58 -9.24
N ASP A 84 -12.19 -9.88 -9.36
CA ASP A 84 -12.90 -9.88 -10.64
C ASP A 84 -12.87 -8.49 -11.27
N GLY A 85 -12.58 -8.42 -12.56
CA GLY A 85 -12.42 -7.17 -13.29
C GLY A 85 -11.14 -6.41 -13.02
N ILE A 86 -10.24 -6.94 -12.18
CA ILE A 86 -8.91 -6.37 -11.93
C ILE A 86 -7.89 -7.07 -12.83
N ILE A 87 -7.13 -6.27 -13.59
CA ILE A 87 -6.03 -6.80 -14.39
C ILE A 87 -4.97 -7.39 -13.44
N PRO A 88 -4.67 -8.69 -13.55
CA PRO A 88 -3.79 -9.36 -12.60
C PRO A 88 -2.31 -9.09 -12.89
N ILE A 89 -1.50 -9.09 -11.82
CA ILE A 89 -0.06 -9.31 -11.90
C ILE A 89 0.23 -10.75 -11.46
N ALA A 90 -0.20 -11.10 -10.24
CA ALA A 90 -0.06 -12.46 -9.70
C ALA A 90 -1.25 -12.74 -8.77
N LYS A 91 -2.24 -13.50 -9.22
CA LYS A 91 -3.49 -13.74 -8.48
C LYS A 91 -3.27 -14.30 -7.06
N THR A 92 -2.16 -15.00 -6.84
CA THR A 92 -1.80 -15.52 -5.50
C THR A 92 -1.26 -14.45 -4.56
N LEU A 93 -0.94 -13.25 -5.06
CA LEU A 93 -0.40 -12.13 -4.29
C LEU A 93 -1.28 -10.88 -4.37
N ASP A 94 -2.10 -10.75 -5.42
CA ASP A 94 -2.90 -9.57 -5.70
C ASP A 94 -4.00 -9.38 -4.65
N SER A 95 -4.15 -8.14 -4.20
CA SER A 95 -5.19 -7.73 -3.28
C SER A 95 -5.71 -6.35 -3.66
N ALA A 96 -7.00 -6.17 -3.75
CA ALA A 96 -7.62 -4.85 -3.75
C ALA A 96 -7.62 -4.27 -2.33
N GLY A 97 -7.67 -2.95 -2.21
CA GLY A 97 -7.76 -2.30 -0.91
C GLY A 97 -8.14 -0.83 -0.99
N ALA A 98 -8.30 -0.23 0.16
CA ALA A 98 -8.82 1.13 0.32
C ALA A 98 -7.71 2.12 0.63
N MET A 99 -7.81 3.33 0.08
CA MET A 99 -6.92 4.47 0.30
C MET A 99 -7.76 5.70 0.60
N ALA A 100 -7.45 6.46 1.64
CA ALA A 100 -8.13 7.71 1.98
C ALA A 100 -7.21 8.65 2.76
N SER A 101 -7.63 9.91 2.96
CA SER A 101 -6.85 10.90 3.71
C SER A 101 -6.71 10.58 5.19
N ASN A 102 -7.60 9.75 5.74
CA ASN A 102 -7.60 9.34 7.14
C ASN A 102 -8.07 7.89 7.31
N PHE A 103 -7.78 7.33 8.49
CA PHE A 103 -8.08 5.93 8.79
C PHE A 103 -9.59 5.61 8.81
N SER A 104 -10.42 6.54 9.29
CA SER A 104 -11.87 6.33 9.35
C SER A 104 -12.47 6.16 7.96
N ASP A 105 -12.10 7.01 7.01
CA ASP A 105 -12.59 6.93 5.63
C ASP A 105 -12.00 5.74 4.88
N THR A 106 -10.75 5.36 5.19
CA THR A 106 -10.16 4.12 4.68
C THR A 106 -10.99 2.90 5.10
N LEU A 107 -11.40 2.83 6.38
CA LEU A 107 -12.25 1.74 6.86
C LEU A 107 -13.66 1.77 6.27
N ARG A 108 -14.25 2.97 6.10
CA ARG A 108 -15.58 3.09 5.45
C ARG A 108 -15.55 2.53 4.03
N LEU A 109 -14.54 2.92 3.24
CA LEU A 109 -14.39 2.39 1.88
C LEU A 109 -14.16 0.87 1.91
N TYR A 110 -13.30 0.38 2.79
CA TYR A 110 -13.03 -1.04 2.92
C TYR A 110 -14.28 -1.84 3.30
N SER A 111 -15.08 -1.36 4.24
CA SER A 111 -16.35 -2.00 4.61
C SER A 111 -17.34 -2.02 3.45
N ALA A 112 -17.44 -0.92 2.70
CA ALA A 112 -18.26 -0.87 1.50
C ALA A 112 -17.82 -1.88 0.42
N MET A 113 -16.48 -2.05 0.25
CA MET A 113 -15.94 -3.03 -0.70
C MET A 113 -16.20 -4.49 -0.27
N ARG A 114 -16.41 -4.75 1.03
CA ARG A 114 -16.76 -6.07 1.56
C ARG A 114 -18.26 -6.32 1.61
N GLU A 115 -19.07 -5.29 1.32
CA GLU A 115 -20.52 -5.32 1.52
C GLU A 115 -20.91 -5.65 2.98
N GLU A 116 -20.06 -5.27 3.93
CA GLU A 116 -20.22 -5.49 5.35
C GLU A 116 -20.42 -4.17 6.10
N PRO A 117 -21.15 -4.18 7.22
CA PRO A 117 -21.28 -2.99 8.04
C PRO A 117 -19.91 -2.55 8.57
N LEU A 118 -19.73 -1.23 8.73
CA LEU A 118 -18.54 -0.68 9.37
C LEU A 118 -18.40 -1.28 10.77
N PRO A 119 -17.25 -1.85 11.12
CA PRO A 119 -17.04 -2.38 12.46
C PRO A 119 -17.09 -1.26 13.50
N GLU A 120 -17.68 -1.54 14.63
CA GLU A 120 -17.62 -0.63 15.77
C GLU A 120 -16.19 -0.52 16.24
N LEU A 121 -15.61 0.67 16.10
CA LEU A 121 -14.23 0.93 16.51
C LEU A 121 -14.21 1.20 18.03
N GLN A 122 -13.71 0.24 18.79
CA GLN A 122 -13.43 0.42 20.20
C GLN A 122 -12.00 0.97 20.37
N ALA A 123 -11.84 1.91 21.31
CA ALA A 123 -10.51 2.38 21.67
C ALA A 123 -9.70 1.23 22.29
N ALA A 124 -8.59 0.88 21.64
CA ALA A 124 -7.69 -0.12 22.21
C ALA A 124 -6.93 0.46 23.40
N ASP A 125 -6.87 -0.30 24.50
CA ASP A 125 -5.94 0.03 25.59
C ASP A 125 -4.51 -0.25 25.10
N ILE A 126 -3.76 0.83 24.86
CA ILE A 126 -2.38 0.76 24.36
C ILE A 126 -1.49 -0.06 25.31
N ALA A 127 -1.77 -0.10 26.61
CA ALA A 127 -0.99 -0.86 27.58
C ALA A 127 -1.08 -2.37 27.37
N THR A 128 -2.13 -2.86 26.74
CA THR A 128 -2.31 -4.28 26.42
C THR A 128 -1.58 -4.71 25.14
N LEU A 129 -1.17 -3.75 24.31
CA LEU A 129 -0.58 -4.06 23.01
C LEU A 129 0.85 -4.60 23.13
N ARG A 130 1.12 -5.63 22.32
CA ARG A 130 2.44 -6.20 22.08
C ARG A 130 2.86 -5.85 20.66
N ILE A 131 3.87 -5.00 20.50
CA ILE A 131 4.27 -4.43 19.21
C ILE A 131 5.70 -4.87 18.90
N ALA A 132 5.88 -5.53 17.75
CA ALA A 132 7.19 -5.87 17.22
C ALA A 132 7.63 -4.79 16.21
N VAL A 133 8.81 -4.23 16.40
CA VAL A 133 9.41 -3.23 15.52
C VAL A 133 10.47 -3.89 14.65
N ASN A 134 10.22 -4.00 13.35
CA ASN A 134 11.21 -4.54 12.42
C ASN A 134 12.36 -3.55 12.23
N THR A 135 13.59 -4.02 12.43
CA THR A 135 14.81 -3.22 12.34
C THR A 135 15.69 -3.57 11.14
N ALA A 136 15.36 -4.62 10.36
CA ALA A 136 16.14 -5.07 9.22
C ALA A 136 16.33 -3.96 8.16
N ASN A 137 15.29 -3.19 7.88
CA ASN A 137 15.29 -2.19 6.80
C ASN A 137 15.70 -0.78 7.26
N ARG A 138 16.36 -0.62 8.41
CA ARG A 138 16.71 0.70 8.96
C ARG A 138 17.57 1.54 8.02
N LYS A 139 18.43 0.90 7.23
CA LYS A 139 19.32 1.57 6.27
C LYS A 139 18.64 1.94 4.96
N MET A 140 17.48 1.35 4.68
CA MET A 140 16.73 1.54 3.44
C MET A 140 15.71 2.68 3.52
N VAL A 141 15.46 3.23 4.71
CA VAL A 141 14.51 4.32 4.92
C VAL A 141 15.24 5.63 5.20
N SER A 142 14.62 6.74 4.78
CA SER A 142 15.20 8.07 4.95
C SER A 142 15.42 8.44 6.42
N PRO A 143 16.33 9.39 6.72
CA PRO A 143 16.50 9.91 8.08
C PRO A 143 15.21 10.46 8.69
N GLY A 144 14.37 11.12 7.89
CA GLY A 144 13.05 11.64 8.32
C GLY A 144 12.09 10.53 8.73
N GLN A 145 11.95 9.50 7.91
CA GLN A 145 11.13 8.33 8.21
C GLN A 145 11.63 7.61 9.48
N ASN A 146 12.95 7.46 9.65
CA ASN A 146 13.53 6.89 10.86
C ASN A 146 13.25 7.75 12.12
N LYS A 147 13.27 9.09 12.00
CA LYS A 147 12.93 10.02 13.08
C LYS A 147 11.45 9.86 13.49
N PHE A 148 10.56 9.82 12.50
CA PHE A 148 9.12 9.62 12.71
C PHE A 148 8.84 8.28 13.40
N ARG A 149 9.39 7.18 12.89
CA ARG A 149 9.25 5.85 13.49
C ARG A 149 9.71 5.82 14.95
N ARG A 150 10.89 6.43 15.25
CA ARG A 150 11.38 6.51 16.65
C ARG A 150 10.45 7.31 17.54
N ARG A 151 9.82 8.37 17.03
CA ARG A 151 8.83 9.16 17.76
C ARG A 151 7.59 8.33 18.06
N ALA A 152 7.03 7.64 17.05
CA ALA A 152 5.86 6.76 17.20
C ALA A 152 6.11 5.65 18.24
N VAL A 153 7.24 4.93 18.12
CA VAL A 153 7.62 3.87 19.07
C VAL A 153 7.76 4.39 20.49
N ARG A 154 8.36 5.58 20.67
CA ARG A 154 8.47 6.21 22.01
C ARG A 154 7.11 6.56 22.59
N GLN A 155 6.20 7.07 21.75
CA GLN A 155 4.84 7.43 22.18
C GLN A 155 4.08 6.18 22.63
N LEU A 156 4.11 5.10 21.83
CA LEU A 156 3.48 3.84 22.19
C LEU A 156 4.02 3.27 23.51
N LYS A 157 5.36 3.28 23.67
CA LYS A 157 5.99 2.82 24.91
C LYS A 157 5.60 3.67 26.12
N ARG A 158 5.51 5.00 25.97
CA ARG A 158 5.07 5.91 27.06
C ARG A 158 3.63 5.63 27.48
N ASN A 159 2.79 5.17 26.55
CA ASN A 159 1.40 4.77 26.81
C ASN A 159 1.27 3.28 27.20
N GLY A 160 2.35 2.63 27.58
CA GLY A 160 2.33 1.29 28.18
C GLY A 160 2.52 0.12 27.22
N ALA A 161 2.59 0.33 25.90
CA ALA A 161 2.77 -0.78 24.97
C ALA A 161 4.07 -1.55 25.20
N ARG A 162 4.02 -2.86 25.09
CA ARG A 162 5.19 -3.74 25.15
C ARG A 162 5.87 -3.80 23.79
N ILE A 163 7.08 -3.22 23.71
CA ILE A 163 7.83 -3.12 22.45
C ILE A 163 8.92 -4.18 22.40
N SER A 164 8.91 -5.03 21.36
CA SER A 164 10.00 -5.93 20.99
C SER A 164 10.66 -5.47 19.69
N LYS A 165 11.86 -5.95 19.41
CA LYS A 165 12.54 -5.74 18.14
C LYS A 165 12.64 -7.05 17.41
N ILE A 166 12.43 -7.02 16.10
CA ILE A 166 12.63 -8.17 15.22
C ILE A 166 13.54 -7.75 14.06
N GLU A 167 14.24 -8.71 13.47
CA GLU A 167 14.98 -8.57 12.23
C GLU A 167 14.45 -9.59 11.24
N GLN A 168 13.39 -9.20 10.55
CA GLN A 168 12.79 -10.04 9.51
C GLN A 168 13.09 -9.42 8.15
N MET A 169 13.85 -10.14 7.34
CA MET A 169 14.07 -9.73 5.95
C MET A 169 12.82 -10.04 5.12
N PRO A 170 12.49 -9.18 4.14
CA PRO A 170 11.46 -9.49 3.16
C PRO A 170 11.80 -10.82 2.46
N THR A 171 10.80 -11.65 2.21
CA THR A 171 10.98 -12.88 1.44
C THR A 171 11.35 -12.52 0.00
N PRO A 172 12.46 -12.99 -0.54
CA PRO A 172 12.92 -12.62 -1.90
C PRO A 172 12.06 -13.23 -3.02
N PHE A 173 11.08 -14.07 -2.68
CA PHE A 173 10.31 -14.85 -3.65
C PHE A 173 9.19 -14.10 -4.36
N GLN A 174 8.72 -12.96 -3.84
CA GLN A 174 7.62 -12.23 -4.47
C GLN A 174 7.90 -11.89 -5.93
N GLY A 175 9.08 -11.36 -6.25
CA GLY A 175 9.47 -11.01 -7.61
C GLY A 175 9.54 -12.23 -8.55
N VAL A 176 9.88 -13.41 -8.03
CA VAL A 176 9.90 -14.66 -8.80
C VAL A 176 8.49 -15.11 -9.10
N ILE A 177 7.60 -15.14 -8.10
CA ILE A 177 6.18 -15.50 -8.24
C ILE A 177 5.51 -14.57 -9.26
N MET A 178 5.67 -13.26 -9.12
CA MET A 178 5.11 -12.28 -10.04
C MET A 178 5.52 -12.54 -11.49
N LYS A 179 6.79 -12.80 -11.74
CA LYS A 179 7.29 -13.10 -13.10
C LYS A 179 6.75 -14.42 -13.66
N TYR A 180 6.58 -15.41 -12.79
CA TYR A 180 6.08 -16.72 -13.18
C TYR A 180 4.57 -16.67 -13.50
N GLU A 181 3.78 -16.01 -12.69
CA GLU A 181 2.33 -15.99 -12.81
C GLU A 181 1.80 -14.97 -13.81
N PHE A 182 2.50 -13.85 -14.02
CA PHE A 182 1.99 -12.69 -14.77
C PHE A 182 1.47 -13.06 -16.17
N LYS A 183 2.27 -13.79 -16.95
CA LYS A 183 1.88 -14.14 -18.32
C LYS A 183 0.59 -14.97 -18.36
N ALA A 184 0.54 -16.03 -17.55
CA ALA A 184 -0.60 -16.95 -17.55
C ALA A 184 -1.89 -16.24 -17.09
N HIS A 185 -1.81 -15.45 -16.01
CA HIS A 185 -2.96 -14.74 -15.46
C HIS A 185 -3.44 -13.60 -16.37
N LEU A 186 -2.52 -12.91 -17.07
CA LEU A 186 -2.90 -11.89 -18.04
C LEU A 186 -3.57 -12.50 -19.26
N GLU A 187 -3.05 -13.62 -19.79
CA GLU A 187 -3.67 -14.34 -20.91
C GLU A 187 -5.08 -14.84 -20.55
N GLU A 188 -5.26 -15.32 -19.34
CA GLU A 188 -6.58 -15.72 -18.82
C GLU A 188 -7.55 -14.53 -18.73
N TYR A 189 -7.08 -13.39 -18.24
CA TYR A 189 -7.90 -12.17 -18.14
C TYR A 189 -8.33 -11.61 -19.48
N LEU A 190 -7.52 -11.77 -20.53
CA LEU A 190 -7.79 -11.24 -21.87
C LEU A 190 -8.71 -12.14 -22.73
N ARG A 191 -9.06 -13.33 -22.28
CA ARG A 191 -10.01 -14.25 -22.94
C ARG A 191 -11.45 -13.94 -22.60
#